data_275e1b881eef8c42c1abfca50aaf86a0
#
_entry.id   275e1b881eef8c42c1abfca50aaf86a0
#
_cell.length_a   1.000
_cell.length_b   1.000
_cell.length_c   1.000
_cell.angle_alpha   90.00
_cell.angle_beta   90.00
_cell.angle_gamma   90.00
#
_symmetry.space_group_name_H-M   'P 1'
#
loop_
_entity.id
_entity.type
_entity.pdbx_description
1 polymer ?
#
loop_
_entity_poly.entity_id
_entity_poly.type
_entity_poly.pdbx_seq_one_letter_code
_entity_poly.pdbx_strand_id
1 'polypeptide(L)'
;MSGQPRPAFADDLSEALAEAERRLTRAVADRRSPWRTLQLASIAADGAPDVRTLVLRAVDPGARRLRLHTDRRSAKIAELAADPRVMLHGYDPGAKLQLRLAGKAEVVTGEGARAAWLGSAPQARACYAIAPAPGTAVAAPPPAPELDETAEANFAVVMVTYHSLDWLWLCAEGHRRARFDWSSGTLEARWLVP
;
A
#
# COMPACT_ATOMS: atom_id res chain seq x y z
N MET A 1 5.88 16.95 35.68
CA MET A 1 5.39 16.12 34.56
C MET A 1 6.61 15.82 33.70
N SER A 2 7.22 14.65 33.88
CA SER A 2 8.39 14.21 33.10
C SER A 2 7.93 13.86 31.67
N GLY A 3 8.10 14.82 30.78
CA GLY A 3 7.86 14.57 29.36
C GLY A 3 8.79 13.47 28.86
N GLN A 4 8.27 12.41 28.30
CA GLN A 4 9.09 11.47 27.55
C GLN A 4 9.88 12.23 26.49
N PRO A 5 11.19 11.95 26.31
CA PRO A 5 11.97 12.62 25.29
C PRO A 5 11.31 12.43 23.93
N ARG A 6 11.24 13.49 23.14
CA ARG A 6 10.71 13.41 21.78
C ARG A 6 11.52 12.39 20.98
N PRO A 7 10.85 11.56 20.14
CA PRO A 7 11.56 10.65 19.27
C PRO A 7 12.40 11.42 18.24
N ALA A 8 13.54 10.86 17.82
CA ALA A 8 14.48 11.50 16.90
C ALA A 8 13.82 11.96 15.59
N PHE A 9 12.85 11.21 15.09
CA PHE A 9 12.11 11.52 13.87
C PHE A 9 11.22 12.79 13.97
N ALA A 10 11.00 13.32 15.18
CA ALA A 10 10.03 14.41 15.37
C ALA A 10 10.52 15.75 14.80
N ASP A 11 11.81 16.01 14.84
CA ASP A 11 12.39 17.31 14.51
C ASP A 11 13.57 17.18 13.49
N ASP A 12 13.75 16.01 12.86
CA ASP A 12 14.75 15.74 11.84
C ASP A 12 14.11 15.05 10.61
N LEU A 13 14.27 15.66 9.42
CA LEU A 13 13.68 15.16 8.17
C LEU A 13 14.24 13.80 7.76
N SER A 14 15.53 13.57 7.93
CA SER A 14 16.16 12.30 7.55
C SER A 14 15.68 11.16 8.45
N GLU A 15 15.55 11.41 9.74
CA GLU A 15 15.01 10.44 10.70
C GLU A 15 13.51 10.17 10.47
N ALA A 16 12.73 11.20 10.09
CA ALA A 16 11.32 11.03 9.75
C ALA A 16 11.12 10.13 8.53
N LEU A 17 11.94 10.30 7.48
CA LEU A 17 11.92 9.44 6.31
C LEU A 17 12.36 8.01 6.67
N ALA A 18 13.49 7.87 7.36
CA ALA A 18 14.02 6.58 7.78
C ALA A 18 13.03 5.80 8.65
N GLU A 19 12.29 6.48 9.55
CA GLU A 19 11.25 5.86 10.36
C GLU A 19 10.08 5.38 9.52
N ALA A 20 9.62 6.17 8.54
CA ALA A 20 8.56 5.75 7.63
C ALA A 20 8.95 4.48 6.85
N GLU A 21 10.16 4.44 6.30
CA GLU A 21 10.68 3.31 5.54
C GLU A 21 10.86 2.06 6.42
N ARG A 22 11.38 2.21 7.64
CA ARG A 22 11.51 1.11 8.62
C ARG A 22 10.14 0.50 8.94
N ARG A 23 9.11 1.31 9.19
CA ARG A 23 7.75 0.86 9.51
C ARG A 23 7.13 0.09 8.35
N LEU A 24 7.21 0.61 7.14
CA LEU A 24 6.71 -0.05 5.95
C LEU A 24 7.44 -1.37 5.70
N THR A 25 8.76 -1.39 5.79
CA THR A 25 9.58 -2.60 5.60
C THR A 25 9.26 -3.67 6.64
N ARG A 26 9.20 -3.30 7.92
CA ARG A 26 8.84 -4.23 9.01
C ARG A 26 7.44 -4.83 8.82
N ALA A 27 6.49 -4.06 8.30
CA ALA A 27 5.10 -4.48 8.13
C ALA A 27 4.95 -5.66 7.16
N VAL A 28 5.91 -5.89 6.27
CA VAL A 28 5.90 -7.04 5.35
C VAL A 28 5.98 -8.37 6.11
N ALA A 29 6.74 -8.43 7.20
CA ALA A 29 6.87 -9.64 8.04
C ALA A 29 5.91 -9.62 9.25
N ASP A 30 5.65 -8.46 9.82
CA ASP A 30 4.83 -8.30 11.02
C ASP A 30 3.34 -8.22 10.67
N ARG A 31 2.62 -9.34 10.88
CA ARG A 31 1.18 -9.44 10.61
C ARG A 31 0.31 -8.55 11.52
N ARG A 32 0.84 -8.07 12.64
CA ARG A 32 0.14 -7.19 13.60
C ARG A 32 0.40 -5.71 13.33
N SER A 33 1.34 -5.41 12.43
CA SER A 33 1.66 -4.03 12.08
C SER A 33 0.45 -3.32 11.46
N PRO A 34 0.08 -2.11 11.92
CA PRO A 34 -0.94 -1.28 11.27
C PRO A 34 -0.62 -0.98 9.80
N TRP A 35 0.66 -0.99 9.44
CA TRP A 35 1.16 -0.76 8.09
C TRP A 35 1.07 -2.00 7.18
N ARG A 36 0.63 -3.15 7.74
CA ARG A 36 0.44 -4.38 6.96
C ARG A 36 -0.62 -4.23 5.90
N THR A 37 -1.61 -3.40 6.15
CA THR A 37 -2.70 -3.09 5.23
C THR A 37 -2.71 -1.59 4.93
N LEU A 38 -2.71 -1.26 3.64
CA LEU A 38 -2.75 0.11 3.17
C LEU A 38 -4.02 0.33 2.35
N GLN A 39 -4.59 1.52 2.43
CA GLN A 39 -5.65 1.97 1.54
C GLN A 39 -5.02 2.40 0.22
N LEU A 40 -5.45 1.78 -0.88
CA LEU A 40 -5.12 2.21 -2.24
C LEU A 40 -6.29 3.00 -2.80
N ALA A 41 -6.06 4.26 -3.12
CA ALA A 41 -6.98 5.10 -3.88
C ALA A 41 -6.58 5.11 -5.36
N SER A 42 -7.57 4.98 -6.25
CA SER A 42 -7.46 5.09 -7.70
C SER A 42 -8.63 5.90 -8.26
N ILE A 43 -8.66 6.13 -9.56
CA ILE A 43 -9.73 6.84 -10.24
C ILE A 43 -10.59 5.83 -10.98
N ALA A 44 -11.87 5.78 -10.64
CA ALA A 44 -12.85 4.94 -11.32
C ALA A 44 -13.15 5.45 -12.75
N ALA A 45 -13.80 4.62 -13.56
CA ALA A 45 -14.08 4.94 -14.97
C ALA A 45 -14.95 6.20 -15.16
N ASP A 46 -15.78 6.54 -14.18
CA ASP A 46 -16.61 7.75 -14.14
C ASP A 46 -15.87 8.98 -13.58
N GLY A 47 -14.59 8.85 -13.25
CA GLY A 47 -13.76 9.90 -12.67
C GLY A 47 -13.88 10.03 -11.15
N ALA A 48 -14.72 9.24 -10.50
CA ALA A 48 -14.84 9.24 -9.03
C ALA A 48 -13.59 8.62 -8.37
N PRO A 49 -13.21 9.09 -7.17
CA PRO A 49 -12.20 8.40 -6.39
C PRO A 49 -12.77 7.08 -5.86
N ASP A 50 -12.03 5.99 -6.03
CA ASP A 50 -12.33 4.70 -5.41
C ASP A 50 -11.20 4.29 -4.46
N VAL A 51 -11.54 3.69 -3.31
CA VAL A 51 -10.58 3.32 -2.27
C VAL A 51 -10.86 1.92 -1.73
N ARG A 52 -9.79 1.12 -1.54
CA ARG A 52 -9.88 -0.22 -0.94
C ARG A 52 -8.62 -0.55 -0.15
N THR A 53 -8.75 -1.47 0.78
CA THR A 53 -7.64 -1.97 1.58
C THR A 53 -6.93 -3.11 0.86
N LEU A 54 -5.60 -3.04 0.74
CA LEU A 54 -4.75 -4.08 0.20
C LEU A 54 -3.63 -4.44 1.18
N VAL A 55 -3.18 -5.69 1.14
CA VAL A 55 -2.10 -6.18 1.99
C VAL A 55 -0.75 -5.85 1.36
N LEU A 56 0.11 -5.17 2.11
CA LEU A 56 1.50 -4.91 1.73
C LEU A 56 2.31 -6.20 1.72
N ARG A 57 2.97 -6.50 0.60
CA ARG A 57 3.66 -7.77 0.37
C ARG A 57 5.17 -7.64 0.22
N ALA A 58 5.63 -6.50 -0.26
CA ALA A 58 7.05 -6.15 -0.29
C ALA A 58 7.24 -4.65 -0.31
N VAL A 59 8.39 -4.20 0.15
CA VAL A 59 8.84 -2.81 0.11
C VAL A 59 10.29 -2.80 -0.35
N ASP A 60 10.60 -1.93 -1.30
CA ASP A 60 11.96 -1.58 -1.70
C ASP A 60 12.10 -0.05 -1.55
N PRO A 61 12.66 0.42 -0.42
CA PRO A 61 12.83 1.85 -0.16
C PRO A 61 13.74 2.52 -1.20
N GLY A 62 14.81 1.85 -1.62
CA GLY A 62 15.77 2.39 -2.59
C GLY A 62 15.14 2.66 -3.95
N ALA A 63 14.29 1.76 -4.42
CA ALA A 63 13.51 1.94 -5.65
C ALA A 63 12.19 2.68 -5.43
N ARG A 64 11.83 3.00 -4.18
CA ARG A 64 10.54 3.58 -3.79
C ARG A 64 9.35 2.76 -4.27
N ARG A 65 9.45 1.43 -4.15
CA ARG A 65 8.44 0.48 -4.64
C ARG A 65 7.73 -0.26 -3.52
N LEU A 66 6.41 -0.38 -3.66
CA LEU A 66 5.57 -1.22 -2.83
C LEU A 66 4.85 -2.25 -3.69
N ARG A 67 4.83 -3.51 -3.24
CA ARG A 67 4.13 -4.59 -3.91
C ARG A 67 2.88 -4.97 -3.13
N LEU A 68 1.75 -5.01 -3.84
CA LEU A 68 0.45 -5.45 -3.35
C LEU A 68 -0.03 -6.60 -4.24
N HIS A 69 -0.89 -7.48 -3.71
CA HIS A 69 -1.48 -8.56 -4.49
C HIS A 69 -2.97 -8.31 -4.66
N THR A 70 -3.52 -8.70 -5.80
CA THR A 70 -4.94 -8.52 -6.12
C THR A 70 -5.43 -9.58 -7.10
N ASP A 71 -6.74 -9.66 -7.26
CA ASP A 71 -7.38 -10.42 -8.32
C ASP A 71 -7.43 -9.59 -9.60
N ARG A 72 -6.93 -10.15 -10.73
CA ARG A 72 -6.89 -9.46 -12.03
C ARG A 72 -8.29 -9.16 -12.60
N ARG A 73 -9.32 -9.83 -12.12
CA ARG A 73 -10.72 -9.65 -12.53
C ARG A 73 -11.40 -8.50 -11.80
N SER A 74 -10.76 -7.92 -10.78
CA SER A 74 -11.35 -6.83 -9.99
C SER A 74 -11.33 -5.50 -10.75
N ALA A 75 -12.33 -4.63 -10.50
CA ALA A 75 -12.53 -3.35 -11.18
C ALA A 75 -11.27 -2.45 -11.18
N LYS A 76 -10.50 -2.45 -10.09
CA LYS A 76 -9.27 -1.66 -9.98
C LYS A 76 -8.23 -1.94 -11.07
N ILE A 77 -8.26 -3.11 -11.72
CA ILE A 77 -7.35 -3.44 -12.80
C ILE A 77 -7.64 -2.56 -14.03
N ALA A 78 -8.92 -2.40 -14.37
CA ALA A 78 -9.33 -1.49 -15.46
C ALA A 78 -9.07 -0.02 -15.08
N GLU A 79 -9.31 0.36 -13.83
CA GLU A 79 -9.02 1.71 -13.33
C GLU A 79 -7.53 2.05 -13.48
N LEU A 80 -6.63 1.16 -13.00
CA LEU A 80 -5.18 1.35 -13.06
C LEU A 80 -4.62 1.31 -14.50
N ALA A 81 -5.28 0.59 -15.39
CA ALA A 81 -4.94 0.60 -16.81
C ALA A 81 -5.32 1.92 -17.50
N ALA A 82 -6.45 2.51 -17.12
CA ALA A 82 -6.93 3.79 -17.63
C ALA A 82 -6.17 4.98 -17.03
N ASP A 83 -5.96 4.97 -15.72
CA ASP A 83 -5.21 6.00 -14.99
C ASP A 83 -4.30 5.35 -13.94
N PRO A 84 -2.98 5.30 -14.17
CA PRO A 84 -2.06 4.65 -13.24
C PRO A 84 -1.77 5.45 -11.98
N ARG A 85 -2.28 6.68 -11.83
CA ARG A 85 -2.07 7.50 -10.65
C ARG A 85 -2.76 6.90 -9.44
N VAL A 86 -2.03 6.78 -8.34
CA VAL A 86 -2.55 6.22 -7.09
C VAL A 86 -2.07 6.99 -5.89
N MET A 87 -2.84 6.85 -4.80
CA MET A 87 -2.43 7.23 -3.46
C MET A 87 -2.51 6.01 -2.55
N LEU A 88 -1.41 5.66 -1.90
CA LEU A 88 -1.43 4.76 -0.75
C LEU A 88 -1.53 5.56 0.53
N HIS A 89 -2.39 5.13 1.44
CA HIS A 89 -2.56 5.73 2.76
C HIS A 89 -2.43 4.67 3.84
N GLY A 90 -1.75 5.01 4.92
CA GLY A 90 -1.69 4.22 6.14
C GLY A 90 -1.73 5.12 7.36
N TYR A 91 -2.31 4.61 8.45
CA TYR A 91 -2.32 5.27 9.75
C TYR A 91 -2.06 4.27 10.88
N ASP A 92 -1.14 4.62 11.75
CA ASP A 92 -0.84 3.87 12.98
C ASP A 92 -1.41 4.65 14.17
N PRO A 93 -2.52 4.20 14.77
CA PRO A 93 -3.12 4.89 15.92
C PRO A 93 -2.24 4.84 17.17
N GLY A 94 -1.41 3.80 17.32
CA GLY A 94 -0.49 3.66 18.44
C GLY A 94 0.65 4.66 18.38
N ALA A 95 1.25 4.84 17.20
CA ALA A 95 2.28 5.82 16.96
C ALA A 95 1.73 7.20 16.60
N LYS A 96 0.43 7.32 16.33
CA LYS A 96 -0.25 8.53 15.84
C LYS A 96 0.41 9.08 14.57
N LEU A 97 0.83 8.17 13.70
CA LEU A 97 1.58 8.49 12.49
C LEU A 97 0.75 8.15 11.25
N GLN A 98 0.66 9.10 10.32
CA GLN A 98 0.05 8.94 9.01
C GLN A 98 1.11 9.00 7.93
N LEU A 99 1.01 8.12 6.93
CA LEU A 99 1.76 8.19 5.69
C LEU A 99 0.81 8.24 4.49
N ARG A 100 1.13 9.10 3.52
CA ARG A 100 0.47 9.16 2.23
C ARG A 100 1.55 9.11 1.15
N LEU A 101 1.47 8.12 0.26
CA LEU A 101 2.44 7.91 -0.79
C LEU A 101 1.74 8.08 -2.13
N ALA A 102 2.05 9.18 -2.84
CA ALA A 102 1.53 9.40 -4.19
C ALA A 102 2.48 8.80 -5.21
N GLY A 103 1.93 8.10 -6.20
CA GLY A 103 2.74 7.39 -7.18
C GLY A 103 1.96 6.93 -8.39
N LYS A 104 2.57 6.00 -9.11
CA LYS A 104 1.97 5.29 -10.23
C LYS A 104 1.98 3.79 -9.97
N ALA A 105 0.90 3.13 -10.33
CA ALA A 105 0.75 1.69 -10.27
C ALA A 105 1.02 1.06 -11.63
N GLU A 106 1.68 -0.09 -11.61
CA GLU A 106 1.83 -1.02 -12.71
C GLU A 106 1.18 -2.35 -12.32
N VAL A 107 0.39 -2.92 -13.21
CA VAL A 107 -0.24 -4.23 -13.01
C VAL A 107 0.59 -5.29 -13.73
N VAL A 108 1.09 -6.27 -12.99
CA VAL A 108 1.90 -7.37 -13.51
C VAL A 108 1.11 -8.68 -13.35
N THR A 109 1.01 -9.47 -14.43
CA THR A 109 0.28 -10.73 -14.48
C THR A 109 1.12 -11.83 -15.12
N GLY A 110 0.63 -13.07 -15.10
CA GLY A 110 1.28 -14.23 -15.76
C GLY A 110 2.69 -14.48 -15.23
N GLU A 111 3.64 -14.73 -16.12
CA GLU A 111 5.01 -15.08 -15.75
C GLU A 111 5.70 -14.01 -14.89
N GLY A 112 5.43 -12.73 -15.14
CA GLY A 112 5.96 -11.63 -14.33
C GLY A 112 5.46 -11.64 -12.87
N ALA A 113 4.29 -12.22 -12.60
CA ALA A 113 3.72 -12.35 -11.27
C ALA A 113 4.01 -13.71 -10.60
N ARG A 114 4.53 -14.70 -11.33
CA ARG A 114 4.68 -16.09 -10.91
C ARG A 114 5.52 -16.25 -9.64
N ALA A 115 6.63 -15.56 -9.53
CA ALA A 115 7.46 -15.63 -8.33
C ALA A 115 6.72 -15.13 -7.08
N ALA A 116 5.87 -14.11 -7.21
CA ALA A 116 5.03 -13.61 -6.13
C ALA A 116 3.89 -14.59 -5.80
N TRP A 117 3.33 -15.26 -6.80
CA TRP A 117 2.36 -16.32 -6.62
C TRP A 117 2.95 -17.48 -5.82
N LEU A 118 4.08 -18.04 -6.26
CA LEU A 118 4.74 -19.16 -5.61
C LEU A 118 5.21 -18.86 -4.19
N GLY A 119 5.64 -17.62 -3.93
CA GLY A 119 6.00 -17.14 -2.59
C GLY A 119 4.81 -16.84 -1.66
N SER A 120 3.57 -16.97 -2.14
CA SER A 120 2.36 -16.75 -1.34
C SER A 120 1.92 -18.04 -0.65
N ALA A 121 1.43 -17.95 0.60
CA ALA A 121 0.89 -19.09 1.33
C ALA A 121 -0.34 -19.68 0.62
N PRO A 122 -0.58 -21.01 0.67
CA PRO A 122 -1.71 -21.67 0.02
C PRO A 122 -3.06 -21.01 0.33
N GLN A 123 -3.33 -20.67 1.59
CA GLN A 123 -4.56 -20.01 2.02
C GLN A 123 -4.75 -18.62 1.38
N ALA A 124 -3.64 -17.89 1.14
CA ALA A 124 -3.70 -16.60 0.45
C ALA A 124 -3.92 -16.78 -1.07
N ARG A 125 -3.46 -17.89 -1.65
CA ARG A 125 -3.68 -18.23 -3.07
C ARG A 125 -5.11 -18.68 -3.33
N ALA A 126 -5.72 -19.43 -2.40
CA ALA A 126 -7.09 -19.92 -2.53
C ALA A 126 -8.12 -18.82 -2.78
N CYS A 127 -7.89 -17.59 -2.25
CA CYS A 127 -8.80 -16.45 -2.48
C CYS A 127 -9.00 -16.12 -3.97
N TYR A 128 -8.07 -16.49 -4.84
CA TYR A 128 -8.14 -16.23 -6.29
C TYR A 128 -8.91 -17.31 -7.07
N ALA A 129 -9.25 -18.44 -6.42
CA ALA A 129 -10.09 -19.50 -6.99
C ALA A 129 -11.59 -19.18 -6.89
N ILE A 130 -11.99 -18.15 -6.10
CA ILE A 130 -13.41 -17.82 -5.94
C ILE A 130 -14.03 -17.42 -7.29
N ALA A 131 -15.15 -18.05 -7.63
CA ALA A 131 -16.01 -17.63 -8.73
C ALA A 131 -17.37 -17.18 -8.17
N PRO A 132 -17.99 -16.13 -8.72
CA PRO A 132 -17.55 -15.28 -9.84
C PRO A 132 -16.48 -14.26 -9.47
N ALA A 133 -16.16 -13.34 -10.38
CA ALA A 133 -15.15 -12.29 -10.18
C ALA A 133 -15.49 -11.36 -8.99
N PRO A 134 -14.47 -10.75 -8.33
CA PRO A 134 -14.71 -9.79 -7.26
C PRO A 134 -15.63 -8.64 -7.68
N GLY A 135 -16.60 -8.29 -6.82
CA GLY A 135 -17.59 -7.25 -7.08
C GLY A 135 -18.84 -7.72 -7.82
N THR A 136 -18.91 -8.99 -8.23
CA THR A 136 -20.14 -9.56 -8.85
C THR A 136 -21.22 -9.73 -7.79
N ALA A 137 -22.44 -9.27 -8.08
CA ALA A 137 -23.59 -9.50 -7.22
C ALA A 137 -23.95 -10.99 -7.18
N VAL A 138 -24.16 -11.53 -5.99
CA VAL A 138 -24.53 -12.93 -5.75
C VAL A 138 -25.68 -12.99 -4.75
N ALA A 139 -26.52 -14.06 -4.83
CA ALA A 139 -27.68 -14.23 -3.95
C ALA A 139 -27.29 -14.62 -2.51
N ALA A 140 -26.11 -15.24 -2.34
CA ALA A 140 -25.57 -15.66 -1.03
C ALA A 140 -24.05 -15.57 -1.04
N PRO A 141 -23.40 -15.43 0.14
CA PRO A 141 -21.96 -15.47 0.22
C PRO A 141 -21.39 -16.75 -0.42
N PRO A 142 -20.33 -16.65 -1.24
CA PRO A 142 -19.71 -17.85 -1.82
C PRO A 142 -19.10 -18.72 -0.72
N PRO A 143 -18.98 -20.04 -0.94
CA PRO A 143 -18.33 -20.95 0.00
C PRO A 143 -16.86 -20.57 0.21
N ALA A 144 -16.26 -21.11 1.28
CA ALA A 144 -14.82 -20.96 1.49
C ALA A 144 -14.05 -21.52 0.28
N PRO A 145 -13.07 -20.77 -0.26
CA PRO A 145 -12.37 -21.21 -1.45
C PRO A 145 -11.39 -22.35 -1.13
N GLU A 146 -11.32 -23.30 -2.05
CA GLU A 146 -10.25 -24.28 -2.11
C GLU A 146 -9.25 -23.85 -3.19
N LEU A 147 -7.97 -24.12 -2.96
CA LEU A 147 -6.93 -23.81 -3.94
C LEU A 147 -7.04 -24.79 -5.11
N ASP A 148 -7.19 -24.24 -6.31
CA ASP A 148 -7.14 -25.00 -7.56
C ASP A 148 -6.14 -24.36 -8.55
N GLU A 149 -5.96 -25.03 -9.69
CA GLU A 149 -5.04 -24.60 -10.75
C GLU A 149 -5.47 -23.29 -11.43
N THR A 150 -6.76 -22.96 -11.41
CA THR A 150 -7.30 -21.75 -12.04
C THR A 150 -6.96 -20.49 -11.26
N ALA A 151 -6.67 -20.63 -9.97
CA ALA A 151 -6.40 -19.52 -9.07
C ALA A 151 -5.19 -18.67 -9.53
N GLU A 152 -4.14 -19.27 -10.08
CA GLU A 152 -2.97 -18.54 -10.60
C GLU A 152 -3.36 -17.63 -11.77
N ALA A 153 -4.24 -18.07 -12.65
CA ALA A 153 -4.71 -17.29 -13.79
C ALA A 153 -5.43 -16.00 -13.37
N ASN A 154 -6.00 -15.97 -12.16
CA ASN A 154 -6.69 -14.79 -11.61
C ASN A 154 -5.77 -13.89 -10.77
N PHE A 155 -4.53 -14.29 -10.52
CA PHE A 155 -3.60 -13.53 -9.69
C PHE A 155 -2.97 -12.38 -10.46
N ALA A 156 -2.80 -11.24 -9.77
CA ALA A 156 -2.06 -10.08 -10.25
C ALA A 156 -1.26 -9.42 -9.12
N VAL A 157 -0.15 -8.82 -9.49
CA VAL A 157 0.65 -7.95 -8.65
C VAL A 157 0.37 -6.50 -9.05
N VAL A 158 0.12 -5.64 -8.07
CA VAL A 158 0.14 -4.18 -8.25
C VAL A 158 1.46 -3.67 -7.68
N MET A 159 2.32 -3.17 -8.55
CA MET A 159 3.58 -2.54 -8.19
C MET A 159 3.39 -1.02 -8.18
N VAL A 160 3.51 -0.40 -7.01
CA VAL A 160 3.40 1.06 -6.87
C VAL A 160 4.79 1.64 -6.73
N THR A 161 5.16 2.54 -7.65
CA THR A 161 6.36 3.37 -7.52
C THR A 161 5.92 4.77 -7.08
N TYR A 162 6.28 5.17 -5.86
CA TYR A 162 5.89 6.48 -5.35
C TYR A 162 6.95 7.53 -5.68
N HIS A 163 6.49 8.73 -6.00
CA HIS A 163 7.32 9.91 -6.23
C HIS A 163 7.22 10.93 -5.11
N SER A 164 6.26 10.77 -4.19
CA SER A 164 6.22 11.59 -2.98
C SER A 164 5.67 10.82 -1.79
N LEU A 165 6.17 11.17 -0.60
CA LEU A 165 5.71 10.70 0.70
C LEU A 165 5.38 11.92 1.56
N ASP A 166 4.15 11.98 2.06
CA ASP A 166 3.67 12.95 3.05
C ASP A 166 3.59 12.22 4.39
N TRP A 167 4.30 12.71 5.37
CA TRP A 167 4.42 12.17 6.71
C TRP A 167 3.78 13.15 7.70
N LEU A 168 2.88 12.67 8.55
CA LEU A 168 2.23 13.48 9.57
C LEU A 168 2.23 12.72 10.90
N TRP A 169 2.86 13.31 11.91
CA TRP A 169 2.85 12.82 13.27
C TRP A 169 1.98 13.72 14.15
N LEU A 170 0.98 13.10 14.81
CA LEU A 170 0.05 13.80 15.68
C LEU A 170 0.60 13.79 17.13
N CYS A 171 0.95 14.96 17.64
CA CYS A 171 1.48 15.14 18.98
C CYS A 171 0.73 16.26 19.71
N ALA A 172 0.43 16.05 20.98
CA ALA A 172 -0.25 17.06 21.81
C ALA A 172 0.55 18.36 21.96
N GLU A 173 1.88 18.27 21.87
CA GLU A 173 2.80 19.39 21.97
C GLU A 173 3.03 20.11 20.62
N GLY A 174 2.23 19.82 19.62
CA GLY A 174 2.29 20.36 18.27
C GLY A 174 2.62 19.27 17.24
N HIS A 175 1.72 19.11 16.27
CA HIS A 175 1.90 18.14 15.18
C HIS A 175 3.15 18.45 14.36
N ARG A 176 3.68 17.44 13.69
CA ARG A 176 4.78 17.59 12.73
C ARG A 176 4.35 17.00 11.40
N ARG A 177 4.58 17.72 10.33
CA ARG A 177 4.31 17.25 8.97
C ARG A 177 5.50 17.52 8.09
N ALA A 178 5.89 16.51 7.32
CA ALA A 178 6.97 16.60 6.36
C ALA A 178 6.52 16.05 5.00
N ARG A 179 7.12 16.57 3.94
CA ARG A 179 6.98 16.06 2.59
C ARG A 179 8.34 15.74 2.02
N PHE A 180 8.42 14.56 1.46
CA PHE A 180 9.55 14.04 0.70
C PHE A 180 9.10 13.88 -0.74
N ASP A 181 9.79 14.52 -1.69
CA ASP A 181 9.39 14.56 -3.10
C ASP A 181 10.59 14.23 -3.98
N TRP A 182 10.39 13.32 -4.92
CA TRP A 182 11.40 12.86 -5.88
C TRP A 182 11.00 13.18 -7.32
N SER A 183 9.99 14.02 -7.54
CA SER A 183 9.49 14.34 -8.89
C SER A 183 10.52 15.03 -9.78
N SER A 184 11.51 15.72 -9.18
CA SER A 184 12.64 16.34 -9.89
C SER A 184 13.78 15.36 -10.22
N GLY A 185 13.68 14.08 -9.77
CA GLY A 185 14.76 13.09 -9.89
C GLY A 185 15.68 13.02 -8.67
N THR A 186 15.69 14.03 -7.80
CA THR A 186 16.43 14.10 -6.54
C THR A 186 15.46 14.27 -5.38
N LEU A 187 15.89 13.86 -4.17
CA LEU A 187 15.08 14.05 -2.96
C LEU A 187 15.03 15.53 -2.57
N GLU A 188 13.82 16.07 -2.53
CA GLU A 188 13.49 17.35 -1.88
C GLU A 188 12.68 17.06 -0.62
N ALA A 189 13.21 17.45 0.54
CA ALA A 189 12.56 17.27 1.82
C ALA A 189 12.27 18.62 2.49
N ARG A 190 11.06 18.75 3.05
CA ARG A 190 10.64 19.99 3.71
C ARG A 190 9.60 19.75 4.79
N TRP A 191 9.65 20.58 5.82
CA TRP A 191 8.56 20.67 6.79
C TRP A 191 7.36 21.39 6.17
N LEU A 192 6.17 20.97 6.55
CA LEU A 192 4.90 21.62 6.21
C LEU A 192 4.16 22.00 7.49
N VAL A 193 3.30 23.00 7.39
CA VAL A 193 2.30 23.24 8.42
C VAL A 193 1.34 22.05 8.45
N PRO A 194 1.05 21.46 9.61
CA PRO A 194 0.17 20.30 9.76
C PRO A 194 -1.26 20.56 9.31
#